data_beb08a49d59b1a255c820fb7f331d0a6
#
_entry.id   beb08a49d59b1a255c820fb7f331d0a6
#
_cell.length_a   1.000
_cell.length_b   1.000
_cell.length_c   1.000
_cell.angle_alpha   90.00
_cell.angle_beta   90.00
_cell.angle_gamma   90.00
#
_symmetry.space_group_name_H-M   'P 1'
#
loop_
_entity.id
_entity.type
_entity.pdbx_description
1 polymer ?
#
loop_
_entity_poly.entity_id
_entity_poly.type
_entity_poly.pdbx_seq_one_letter_code
_entity_poly.pdbx_strand_id
1 'polypeptide(L)'
;RRLHRVAVEAAHLVGGEEAVYVLTSDLISRLTAQTCRQSGLSIVYTELLQFEGDEIYFSEEKMLWGKTYKDCLFAYEESCVIGVFTAGGQVLLNPKMGYVLQEGDRVIAISKDDDTIKLSEKTIAPAPESLLLQGTGSSAGVESTLILGWNKKGIRIIEELDNYVL
;
A
#
# COMPACT_ATOMS: atom_id res chain seq x y z
N ARG A 1 9.43 21.92 -5.91
CA ARG A 1 9.90 21.15 -4.72
C ARG A 1 10.16 22.05 -3.50
N ARG A 2 10.94 23.15 -3.62
CA ARG A 2 11.32 24.02 -2.48
C ARG A 2 10.11 24.70 -1.81
N LEU A 3 9.21 25.33 -2.57
CA LEU A 3 8.02 26.04 -2.04
C LEU A 3 7.03 25.07 -1.35
N HIS A 4 6.86 23.86 -1.89
CA HIS A 4 5.98 22.83 -1.34
C HIS A 4 6.51 22.31 0.01
N ARG A 5 7.80 22.10 0.11
CA ARG A 5 8.47 21.65 1.33
C ARG A 5 8.38 22.69 2.42
N VAL A 6 8.64 23.96 2.10
CA VAL A 6 8.50 25.09 3.04
C VAL A 6 7.07 25.26 3.54
N ALA A 7 6.07 25.07 2.66
CA ALA A 7 4.66 25.16 3.07
C ALA A 7 4.27 24.02 4.03
N VAL A 8 4.74 22.79 3.80
CA VAL A 8 4.50 21.65 4.70
C VAL A 8 5.22 21.83 6.03
N GLU A 9 6.48 22.27 6.02
CA GLU A 9 7.24 22.55 7.23
C GLU A 9 6.59 23.67 8.05
N ALA A 10 6.14 24.75 7.40
CA ALA A 10 5.41 25.84 8.08
C ALA A 10 4.06 25.38 8.65
N ALA A 11 3.36 24.51 7.90
CA ALA A 11 2.09 23.95 8.35
C ALA A 11 2.28 23.05 9.58
N HIS A 12 3.32 22.20 9.62
CA HIS A 12 3.66 21.41 10.80
C HIS A 12 4.01 22.26 12.02
N LEU A 13 4.72 23.37 11.81
CA LEU A 13 5.04 24.31 12.91
C LEU A 13 3.80 24.95 13.51
N VAL A 14 2.75 25.19 12.73
CA VAL A 14 1.51 25.85 13.19
C VAL A 14 0.49 24.84 13.69
N GLY A 15 0.36 23.69 13.03
CA GLY A 15 -0.66 22.68 13.32
C GLY A 15 -0.26 21.63 14.38
N GLY A 16 1.01 21.59 14.75
CA GLY A 16 1.52 20.61 15.72
C GLY A 16 1.38 19.16 15.25
N GLU A 17 1.44 18.21 16.21
CA GLU A 17 1.37 16.77 15.93
C GLU A 17 -0.03 16.25 15.58
N GLU A 18 -1.08 17.03 15.91
CA GLU A 18 -2.48 16.65 15.63
C GLU A 18 -2.89 16.94 14.18
N ALA A 19 -2.10 17.70 13.42
CA ALA A 19 -2.43 18.09 12.07
C ALA A 19 -1.91 17.08 11.04
N VAL A 20 -2.83 16.52 10.25
CA VAL A 20 -2.53 15.62 9.13
C VAL A 20 -2.59 16.39 7.81
N TYR A 21 -1.50 16.35 7.05
CA TYR A 21 -1.38 17.07 5.77
C TYR A 21 -1.37 16.12 4.59
N VAL A 22 -2.30 16.32 3.67
CA VAL A 22 -2.39 15.57 2.42
C VAL A 22 -1.96 16.45 1.25
N LEU A 23 -0.86 16.09 0.59
CA LEU A 23 -0.37 16.76 -0.62
C LEU A 23 -1.14 16.26 -1.85
N THR A 24 -2.35 16.74 -2.04
CA THR A 24 -3.28 16.28 -3.09
C THR A 24 -2.67 16.28 -4.49
N SER A 25 -1.92 17.32 -4.86
CA SER A 25 -1.31 17.39 -6.20
C SER A 25 -0.23 16.33 -6.42
N ASP A 26 0.54 15.99 -5.40
CA ASP A 26 1.55 14.93 -5.45
C ASP A 26 0.87 13.57 -5.53
N LEU A 27 -0.12 13.32 -4.66
CA LEU A 27 -0.90 12.08 -4.66
C LEU A 27 -1.55 11.81 -6.00
N ILE A 28 -2.28 12.79 -6.57
CA ILE A 28 -2.93 12.65 -7.89
C ILE A 28 -1.90 12.37 -8.98
N SER A 29 -0.73 13.02 -8.96
CA SER A 29 0.31 12.78 -9.98
C SER A 29 0.85 11.36 -9.91
N ARG A 30 1.08 10.82 -8.70
CA ARG A 30 1.52 9.44 -8.48
C ARG A 30 0.47 8.43 -8.91
N LEU A 31 -0.80 8.63 -8.52
CA LEU A 31 -1.91 7.79 -8.94
C LEU A 31 -2.04 7.78 -10.48
N THR A 32 -1.94 8.95 -11.13
CA THR A 32 -2.00 9.06 -12.58
C THR A 32 -0.85 8.27 -13.23
N ALA A 33 0.38 8.45 -12.77
CA ALA A 33 1.53 7.73 -13.30
C ALA A 33 1.37 6.20 -13.18
N GLN A 34 0.92 5.73 -12.01
CA GLN A 34 0.71 4.30 -11.76
C GLN A 34 -0.40 3.72 -12.65
N THR A 35 -1.54 4.42 -12.76
CA THR A 35 -2.68 3.94 -13.55
C THR A 35 -2.42 3.96 -15.07
N CYS A 36 -1.58 4.86 -15.56
CA CYS A 36 -1.16 4.87 -16.97
C CYS A 36 -0.35 3.63 -17.36
N ARG A 37 0.32 3.01 -16.40
CA ARG A 37 1.23 1.88 -16.64
C ARG A 37 0.55 0.53 -16.49
N GLN A 38 -0.46 0.43 -15.66
CA GLN A 38 -1.12 -0.83 -15.34
C GLN A 38 -2.62 -0.73 -15.58
N SER A 39 -3.09 -1.39 -16.64
CA SER A 39 -4.53 -1.45 -16.97
C SER A 39 -5.32 -2.05 -15.80
N GLY A 40 -6.44 -1.41 -15.45
CA GLY A 40 -7.32 -1.82 -14.36
C GLY A 40 -6.95 -1.26 -12.99
N LEU A 41 -5.74 -0.71 -12.80
CA LEU A 41 -5.31 -0.20 -11.50
C LEU A 41 -6.16 1.01 -11.03
N SER A 42 -6.70 1.79 -11.96
CA SER A 42 -7.64 2.88 -11.64
C SER A 42 -8.91 2.36 -10.96
N ILE A 43 -9.40 1.19 -11.35
CA ILE A 43 -10.59 0.57 -10.74
C ILE A 43 -10.27 0.14 -9.31
N VAL A 44 -9.09 -0.47 -9.11
CA VAL A 44 -8.63 -0.88 -7.76
C VAL A 44 -8.51 0.33 -6.82
N TYR A 45 -7.92 1.44 -7.29
CA TYR A 45 -7.86 2.65 -6.46
C TYR A 45 -9.24 3.23 -6.18
N THR A 46 -10.17 3.19 -7.15
CA THR A 46 -11.54 3.67 -6.94
C THR A 46 -12.21 2.83 -5.86
N GLU A 47 -12.08 1.52 -5.90
CA GLU A 47 -12.62 0.59 -4.90
C GLU A 47 -12.08 0.88 -3.49
N LEU A 48 -10.77 0.98 -3.35
CA LEU A 48 -10.11 1.25 -2.06
C LEU A 48 -10.37 2.66 -1.49
N LEU A 49 -10.93 3.58 -2.27
CA LEU A 49 -11.26 4.95 -1.86
C LEU A 49 -12.77 5.18 -1.70
N GLN A 50 -13.61 4.20 -2.00
CA GLN A 50 -15.06 4.25 -1.80
C GLN A 50 -15.43 3.65 -0.44
N PHE A 51 -16.34 4.30 0.29
CA PHE A 51 -16.85 3.79 1.57
C PHE A 51 -17.76 2.56 1.46
N GLU A 52 -18.16 2.18 0.26
CA GLU A 52 -19.00 1.00 0.00
C GLU A 52 -18.19 -0.24 -0.37
N GLY A 53 -16.89 -0.08 -0.61
CA GLY A 53 -15.96 -1.13 -1.03
C GLY A 53 -15.12 -1.70 0.11
N ASP A 54 -14.08 -2.43 -0.28
CA ASP A 54 -13.04 -2.84 0.66
C ASP A 54 -12.14 -1.66 1.03
N GLU A 55 -11.86 -1.51 2.30
CA GLU A 55 -11.02 -0.44 2.83
C GLU A 55 -9.72 -0.97 3.44
N ILE A 56 -8.78 -0.07 3.72
CA ILE A 56 -7.52 -0.40 4.39
C ILE A 56 -7.66 -0.12 5.87
N TYR A 57 -7.49 -1.15 6.70
CA TYR A 57 -7.57 -1.07 8.15
C TYR A 57 -6.24 -1.40 8.83
N PHE A 58 -6.08 -0.87 10.05
CA PHE A 58 -4.97 -1.16 10.95
C PHE A 58 -5.52 -1.91 12.16
N SER A 59 -5.29 -3.22 12.24
CA SER A 59 -5.80 -4.05 13.32
C SER A 59 -4.70 -4.52 14.26
N GLU A 60 -4.89 -4.31 15.55
CA GLU A 60 -4.04 -4.88 16.60
C GLU A 60 -4.55 -6.27 16.96
N GLU A 61 -3.70 -7.28 16.70
CA GLU A 61 -4.03 -8.66 17.05
C GLU A 61 -2.88 -9.27 17.87
N LYS A 62 -3.08 -9.33 19.17
CA LYS A 62 -2.07 -9.78 20.14
C LYS A 62 -1.62 -11.23 19.92
N MET A 63 -2.48 -12.07 19.37
CA MET A 63 -2.16 -13.47 19.06
C MET A 63 -1.16 -13.61 17.91
N LEU A 64 -0.95 -12.54 17.12
CA LEU A 64 0.03 -12.50 16.03
C LEU A 64 1.40 -12.00 16.48
N TRP A 65 1.52 -11.41 17.66
CA TRP A 65 2.83 -11.01 18.18
C TRP A 65 3.73 -12.21 18.38
N GLY A 66 4.97 -12.12 17.92
CA GLY A 66 5.92 -13.22 17.86
C GLY A 66 5.74 -14.18 16.68
N LYS A 67 4.68 -14.01 15.86
CA LYS A 67 4.49 -14.75 14.62
C LYS A 67 5.23 -14.06 13.48
N THR A 68 5.53 -14.81 12.42
CA THR A 68 6.12 -14.24 11.21
C THR A 68 5.07 -13.57 10.34
N TYR A 69 5.48 -12.61 9.49
CA TYR A 69 4.58 -12.00 8.51
C TYR A 69 3.96 -13.06 7.59
N LYS A 70 4.71 -14.11 7.26
CA LYS A 70 4.20 -15.25 6.50
C LYS A 70 3.00 -15.91 7.20
N ASP A 71 3.05 -16.08 8.51
CA ASP A 71 1.94 -16.66 9.27
C ASP A 71 0.72 -15.74 9.27
N CYS A 72 0.94 -14.41 9.31
CA CYS A 72 -0.13 -13.43 9.27
C CYS A 72 -0.91 -13.43 7.94
N LEU A 73 -0.27 -13.73 6.81
CA LEU A 73 -0.94 -13.81 5.51
C LEU A 73 -2.06 -14.87 5.46
N PHE A 74 -1.99 -15.88 6.31
CA PHE A 74 -2.95 -16.99 6.36
C PHE A 74 -3.80 -16.96 7.65
N ALA A 75 -3.70 -15.87 8.41
CA ALA A 75 -4.39 -15.76 9.68
C ALA A 75 -5.87 -15.36 9.56
N TYR A 76 -6.30 -14.88 8.41
CA TYR A 76 -7.64 -14.34 8.18
C TYR A 76 -8.32 -15.02 7.00
N GLU A 77 -9.65 -15.24 7.08
CA GLU A 77 -10.43 -15.83 5.98
C GLU A 77 -11.02 -14.74 5.06
N GLU A 78 -11.47 -13.61 5.63
CA GLU A 78 -12.20 -12.57 4.93
C GLU A 78 -11.39 -11.28 4.71
N SER A 79 -10.16 -11.25 5.20
CA SER A 79 -9.29 -10.07 5.09
C SER A 79 -7.95 -10.44 4.48
N CYS A 80 -7.40 -9.53 3.68
CA CYS A 80 -6.10 -9.70 3.03
C CYS A 80 -5.04 -8.85 3.73
N VAL A 81 -4.09 -9.48 4.41
CA VAL A 81 -2.97 -8.75 5.04
C VAL A 81 -1.99 -8.28 3.97
N ILE A 82 -1.73 -6.98 3.91
CA ILE A 82 -0.83 -6.34 2.94
C ILE A 82 0.45 -5.78 3.58
N GLY A 83 0.51 -5.70 4.91
CA GLY A 83 1.67 -5.12 5.58
C GLY A 83 1.56 -5.10 7.09
N VAL A 84 2.50 -4.38 7.70
CA VAL A 84 2.60 -4.16 9.13
C VAL A 84 2.80 -2.68 9.41
N PHE A 85 2.08 -2.15 10.38
CA PHE A 85 2.33 -0.85 10.99
C PHE A 85 3.05 -1.11 12.32
N THR A 86 4.33 -0.71 12.38
CA THR A 86 5.15 -1.00 13.56
C THR A 86 4.76 -0.13 14.75
N ALA A 87 5.04 -0.61 15.95
CA ALA A 87 4.91 0.18 17.18
C ALA A 87 5.69 1.50 17.14
N GLY A 88 6.76 1.56 16.34
CA GLY A 88 7.54 2.77 16.07
C GLY A 88 6.93 3.72 15.02
N GLY A 89 5.71 3.46 14.51
CA GLY A 89 5.01 4.33 13.56
C GLY A 89 5.44 4.16 12.10
N GLN A 90 6.16 3.09 11.74
CA GLN A 90 6.57 2.82 10.37
C GLN A 90 5.55 1.94 9.64
N VAL A 91 5.26 2.27 8.39
CA VAL A 91 4.47 1.45 7.48
C VAL A 91 5.41 0.55 6.68
N LEU A 92 5.24 -0.76 6.81
CA LEU A 92 5.96 -1.78 6.05
C LEU A 92 4.97 -2.53 5.16
N LEU A 93 4.87 -2.16 3.88
CA LEU A 93 4.07 -2.90 2.91
C LEU A 93 4.88 -4.08 2.36
N ASN A 94 4.25 -5.26 2.35
CA ASN A 94 4.83 -6.51 1.89
C ASN A 94 6.26 -6.73 2.45
N PRO A 95 6.45 -6.71 3.79
CA PRO A 95 7.76 -6.93 4.38
C PRO A 95 8.28 -8.34 4.08
N LYS A 96 9.53 -8.61 4.41
CA LYS A 96 10.10 -9.95 4.26
C LYS A 96 9.25 -10.97 5.02
N MET A 97 9.03 -12.16 4.44
CA MET A 97 8.21 -13.23 5.02
C MET A 97 8.63 -13.63 6.44
N GLY A 98 9.92 -13.52 6.74
CA GLY A 98 10.49 -13.80 8.07
C GLY A 98 10.43 -12.63 9.06
N TYR A 99 9.80 -11.49 8.71
CA TYR A 99 9.59 -10.41 9.68
C TYR A 99 8.72 -10.93 10.82
N VAL A 100 9.18 -10.75 12.06
CA VAL A 100 8.46 -11.19 13.27
C VAL A 100 7.75 -9.98 13.88
N LEU A 101 6.42 -10.07 14.01
CA LEU A 101 5.62 -9.01 14.62
C LEU A 101 6.04 -8.81 16.07
N GLN A 102 6.28 -7.56 16.45
CA GLN A 102 6.60 -7.16 17.80
C GLN A 102 5.33 -6.76 18.56
N GLU A 103 5.43 -6.69 19.89
CA GLU A 103 4.37 -6.11 20.72
C GLU A 103 4.07 -4.67 20.31
N GLY A 104 2.79 -4.36 20.10
CA GLY A 104 2.32 -3.07 19.60
C GLY A 104 2.33 -2.90 18.09
N ASP A 105 2.87 -3.89 17.34
CA ASP A 105 2.70 -3.90 15.88
C ASP A 105 1.24 -4.20 15.53
N ARG A 106 0.75 -3.56 14.47
CA ARG A 106 -0.58 -3.76 13.91
C ARG A 106 -0.49 -4.31 12.50
N VAL A 107 -1.34 -5.24 12.12
CA VAL A 107 -1.46 -5.66 10.73
C VAL A 107 -2.16 -4.58 9.92
N ILE A 108 -1.73 -4.40 8.67
CA ILE A 108 -2.43 -3.59 7.68
C ILE A 108 -3.15 -4.57 6.78
N ALA A 109 -4.48 -4.49 6.75
CA ALA A 109 -5.30 -5.42 5.99
C ALA A 109 -6.32 -4.69 5.12
N ILE A 110 -6.65 -5.28 3.97
CA ILE A 110 -7.80 -4.90 3.16
C ILE A 110 -8.96 -5.77 3.62
N SER A 111 -10.08 -5.16 3.92
CA SER A 111 -11.28 -5.82 4.42
C SER A 111 -12.51 -5.00 4.11
N LYS A 112 -13.67 -5.64 4.06
CA LYS A 112 -14.94 -4.98 3.78
C LYS A 112 -15.36 -4.04 4.91
N ASP A 113 -15.06 -4.41 6.16
CA ASP A 113 -15.38 -3.62 7.35
C ASP A 113 -14.39 -3.99 8.46
N ASP A 114 -14.25 -3.17 9.49
CA ASP A 114 -13.36 -3.40 10.62
C ASP A 114 -13.77 -4.63 11.44
N ASP A 115 -15.06 -4.92 11.50
CA ASP A 115 -15.62 -6.07 12.19
C ASP A 115 -15.41 -7.42 11.46
N THR A 116 -14.98 -7.39 10.20
CA THR A 116 -14.63 -8.59 9.40
C THR A 116 -13.16 -9.00 9.55
N ILE A 117 -12.34 -8.20 10.23
CA ILE A 117 -10.94 -8.54 10.51
C ILE A 117 -10.87 -9.47 11.72
N LYS A 118 -11.19 -10.75 11.51
CA LYS A 118 -11.20 -11.78 12.55
C LYS A 118 -10.23 -12.89 12.21
N LEU A 119 -9.47 -13.33 13.21
CA LEU A 119 -8.60 -14.49 13.05
C LEU A 119 -9.41 -15.71 12.66
N SER A 120 -8.93 -16.45 11.68
CA SER A 120 -9.48 -17.73 11.29
C SER A 120 -9.32 -18.74 12.43
N GLU A 121 -10.37 -19.49 12.70
CA GLU A 121 -10.32 -20.67 13.58
C GLU A 121 -9.62 -21.86 12.89
N LYS A 122 -9.47 -21.80 11.57
CA LYS A 122 -8.86 -22.85 10.77
C LYS A 122 -7.39 -22.52 10.49
N THR A 123 -6.53 -23.51 10.65
CA THR A 123 -5.15 -23.41 10.18
C THR A 123 -5.13 -23.57 8.67
N ILE A 124 -4.95 -22.47 7.94
CA ILE A 124 -4.76 -22.50 6.49
C ILE A 124 -3.30 -22.83 6.20
N ALA A 125 -3.04 -24.03 5.71
CA ALA A 125 -1.70 -24.40 5.27
C ALA A 125 -1.40 -23.80 3.91
N PRO A 126 -0.20 -23.21 3.70
CA PRO A 126 0.21 -22.76 2.37
C PRO A 126 0.25 -23.94 1.39
N ALA A 127 -0.06 -23.66 0.11
CA ALA A 127 0.03 -24.67 -0.93
C ALA A 127 1.46 -25.23 -1.01
N PRO A 128 1.64 -26.54 -1.22
CA PRO A 128 2.96 -27.12 -1.42
C PRO A 128 3.70 -26.45 -2.58
N GLU A 129 5.00 -26.20 -2.41
CA GLU A 129 5.82 -25.55 -3.45
C GLU A 129 5.78 -26.29 -4.80
N SER A 130 5.56 -27.60 -4.77
CA SER A 130 5.42 -28.44 -5.98
C SER A 130 4.20 -28.07 -6.85
N LEU A 131 3.22 -27.37 -6.30
CA LEU A 131 2.03 -26.88 -7.02
C LEU A 131 2.19 -25.44 -7.53
N LEU A 132 3.27 -24.75 -7.15
CA LEU A 132 3.54 -23.40 -7.61
C LEU A 132 4.14 -23.44 -9.01
N LEU A 133 3.44 -22.89 -10.00
CA LEU A 133 3.99 -22.66 -11.31
C LEU A 133 5.08 -21.60 -11.22
N GLN A 134 6.29 -21.92 -11.64
CA GLN A 134 7.33 -20.92 -11.82
C GLN A 134 6.91 -20.01 -12.98
N GLY A 135 6.54 -18.76 -12.66
CA GLY A 135 6.21 -17.77 -13.68
C GLY A 135 7.43 -17.48 -14.54
N THR A 136 7.30 -17.62 -15.85
CA THR A 136 8.29 -17.08 -16.79
C THR A 136 8.19 -15.56 -16.73
N GLY A 137 9.21 -14.90 -16.18
CA GLY A 137 9.27 -13.45 -16.14
C GLY A 137 9.15 -12.88 -17.56
N SER A 138 8.18 -11.99 -17.77
CA SER A 138 8.08 -11.21 -18.99
C SER A 138 9.23 -10.20 -18.99
N SER A 139 10.07 -10.20 -20.02
CA SER A 139 11.05 -9.13 -20.21
C SER A 139 10.33 -7.81 -20.49
N ALA A 140 10.65 -6.77 -19.74
CA ALA A 140 10.15 -5.43 -20.00
C ALA A 140 10.61 -4.97 -21.40
N GLY A 141 9.66 -4.76 -22.32
CA GLY A 141 9.91 -4.15 -23.62
C GLY A 141 10.02 -2.64 -23.51
N VAL A 142 10.42 -1.98 -24.60
CA VAL A 142 10.41 -0.49 -24.70
C VAL A 142 8.96 -0.03 -24.56
N GLU A 143 8.70 0.78 -23.56
CA GLU A 143 7.39 1.41 -23.34
C GLU A 143 7.36 2.81 -23.96
N SER A 144 6.24 3.17 -24.59
CA SER A 144 6.01 4.50 -25.14
C SER A 144 4.75 5.09 -24.52
N THR A 145 4.87 6.28 -23.94
CA THR A 145 3.75 6.97 -23.27
C THR A 145 3.40 8.24 -24.05
N LEU A 146 2.12 8.39 -24.45
CA LEU A 146 1.58 9.59 -25.07
C LEU A 146 0.84 10.44 -24.03
N ILE A 147 1.23 11.70 -23.88
CA ILE A 147 0.55 12.66 -23.00
C ILE A 147 -0.26 13.62 -23.86
N LEU A 148 -1.60 13.60 -23.71
CA LEU A 148 -2.53 14.50 -24.38
C LEU A 148 -2.92 15.64 -23.44
N GLY A 149 -2.47 16.85 -23.75
CA GLY A 149 -2.64 18.04 -22.91
C GLY A 149 -1.49 18.22 -21.92
N TRP A 150 -1.38 19.45 -21.38
CA TRP A 150 -0.32 19.80 -20.45
C TRP A 150 -0.81 20.72 -19.35
N ASN A 151 -0.44 20.42 -18.11
CA ASN A 151 -0.76 21.24 -16.93
C ASN A 151 0.35 21.16 -15.88
N LYS A 152 0.17 21.82 -14.75
CA LYS A 152 1.16 21.86 -13.65
C LYS A 152 1.57 20.49 -13.10
N LYS A 153 0.76 19.45 -13.31
CA LYS A 153 1.04 18.07 -12.84
C LYS A 153 1.88 17.29 -13.84
N GLY A 154 1.94 17.72 -15.12
CA GLY A 154 2.62 16.98 -16.19
C GLY A 154 4.09 16.67 -15.88
N ILE A 155 4.83 17.64 -15.35
CA ILE A 155 6.23 17.43 -14.95
C ILE A 155 6.35 16.36 -13.86
N ARG A 156 5.45 16.37 -12.86
CA ARG A 156 5.46 15.35 -11.79
C ARG A 156 5.11 13.96 -12.29
N ILE A 157 4.17 13.86 -13.23
CA ILE A 157 3.79 12.59 -13.86
C ILE A 157 4.99 12.01 -14.62
N ILE A 158 5.72 12.83 -15.39
CA ILE A 158 6.94 12.40 -16.10
C ILE A 158 8.02 11.96 -15.09
N GLU A 159 8.29 12.74 -14.05
CA GLU A 159 9.25 12.38 -13.00
C GLU A 159 8.91 11.03 -12.35
N GLU A 160 7.63 10.74 -12.08
CA GLU A 160 7.20 9.45 -11.49
C GLU A 160 7.29 8.30 -12.50
N LEU A 161 7.03 8.53 -13.78
CA LEU A 161 7.24 7.53 -14.84
C LEU A 161 8.72 7.21 -15.02
N ASP A 162 9.59 8.22 -14.98
CA ASP A 162 11.04 8.09 -15.14
C ASP A 162 11.70 7.34 -13.96
N ASN A 163 11.24 7.61 -12.74
CA ASN A 163 11.71 6.88 -11.54
C ASN A 163 11.47 5.36 -11.59
N TYR A 164 10.60 4.90 -12.49
CA TYR A 164 10.31 3.48 -12.63
C TYR A 164 11.27 2.76 -13.60
N VAL A 165 11.86 3.47 -14.52
CA VAL A 165 12.72 2.90 -15.58
C VAL A 165 14.14 2.64 -15.07
N LEU A 166 14.47 3.12 -13.87
CA LEU A 166 15.75 2.92 -13.19
C LEU A 166 15.68 1.71 -12.26
#